data_a19bfab920b2fc498ed5cbea06efd5b6
#
_entry.id   a19bfab920b2fc498ed5cbea06efd5b6
#
_cell.length_a   1.000
_cell.length_b   1.000
_cell.length_c   1.000
_cell.angle_alpha   90.00
_cell.angle_beta   90.00
_cell.angle_gamma   90.00
#
_symmetry.space_group_name_H-M   'P 1'
#
loop_
_entity.id
_entity.type
_entity.pdbx_description
1 polymer ?
#
loop_
_entity_poly.entity_id
_entity_poly.type
_entity_poly.pdbx_seq_one_letter_code
_entity_poly.pdbx_strand_id
1 'polypeptide(L)'
;MRRIAPLAAIALIAAVATPIVLAQGGSAPGAPDKSRVTAGTYAADPGHTMVVWEVDHLGFSKYTGIFGDVTGTLVIDPANPAAAKVDVTIPVAKVTTASAGLTSHLLRAGKDGGKADFFGANPADAKFVSTSVVLDGDEAKVTGNLTLNGVTRPVTLDVDFHGAGVGMNKKETVGFEAETTIKRSDFGVSMGIPYVSDAVELEIHAAFEKQ
;
A
#
# COMPACT_ATOMS: atom_id res chain seq x y z
N MET A 1 64.93 -60.64 17.44
CA MET A 1 64.74 -59.18 17.36
C MET A 1 63.85 -58.86 16.15
N ARG A 2 62.57 -58.64 16.37
CA ARG A 2 61.62 -58.32 15.29
C ARG A 2 61.45 -56.78 15.25
N ARG A 3 61.79 -56.16 14.10
CA ARG A 3 61.60 -54.73 13.87
C ARG A 3 60.16 -54.52 13.39
N ILE A 4 59.42 -53.70 14.08
CA ILE A 4 58.05 -53.25 13.74
C ILE A 4 58.22 -51.96 12.98
N ALA A 5 57.73 -51.91 11.71
CA ALA A 5 57.70 -50.72 10.91
C ALA A 5 56.39 -49.94 11.23
N PRO A 6 56.40 -48.59 11.28
CA PRO A 6 55.19 -47.82 11.49
C PRO A 6 54.38 -47.68 10.20
N LEU A 7 53.10 -48.01 10.26
CA LEU A 7 52.14 -47.66 9.22
C LEU A 7 51.82 -46.14 9.28
N ALA A 8 52.14 -45.42 8.21
CA ALA A 8 51.72 -44.05 8.04
C ALA A 8 50.23 -44.04 7.51
N ALA A 9 49.34 -43.55 8.32
CA ALA A 9 47.96 -43.31 7.90
C ALA A 9 47.88 -42.00 7.10
N ILE A 10 47.59 -42.08 5.81
CA ILE A 10 47.31 -40.95 4.96
C ILE A 10 45.82 -40.58 5.14
N ALA A 11 45.55 -39.47 5.83
CA ALA A 11 44.20 -38.90 5.94
C ALA A 11 43.86 -38.17 4.65
N LEU A 12 42.94 -38.70 3.87
CA LEU A 12 42.40 -38.05 2.70
C LEU A 12 41.37 -36.99 3.15
N ILE A 13 41.74 -35.72 3.10
CA ILE A 13 40.81 -34.60 3.34
C ILE A 13 40.05 -34.38 2.04
N ALA A 14 38.77 -34.86 2.00
CA ALA A 14 37.85 -34.53 0.92
C ALA A 14 37.39 -33.07 1.10
N ALA A 15 37.88 -32.16 0.26
CA ALA A 15 37.39 -30.81 0.17
C ALA A 15 35.97 -30.82 -0.43
N VAL A 16 34.95 -30.64 0.40
CA VAL A 16 33.58 -30.40 -0.07
C VAL A 16 33.51 -28.98 -0.61
N ALA A 17 33.57 -28.86 -1.95
CA ALA A 17 33.30 -27.61 -2.63
C ALA A 17 31.80 -27.32 -2.52
N THR A 18 31.39 -26.43 -1.62
CA THR A 18 30.04 -25.87 -1.63
C THR A 18 29.88 -24.99 -2.85
N PRO A 19 28.86 -25.23 -3.69
CA PRO A 19 28.62 -24.31 -4.81
C PRO A 19 28.24 -22.94 -4.24
N ILE A 20 29.02 -21.92 -4.54
CA ILE A 20 28.64 -20.52 -4.33
C ILE A 20 27.57 -20.24 -5.36
N VAL A 21 26.29 -20.25 -4.94
CA VAL A 21 25.21 -19.69 -5.74
C VAL A 21 25.41 -18.18 -5.76
N LEU A 22 26.06 -17.69 -6.79
CA LEU A 22 26.06 -16.26 -7.09
C LEU A 22 24.59 -15.90 -7.40
N ALA A 23 23.96 -15.20 -6.48
CA ALA A 23 22.69 -14.53 -6.78
C ALA A 23 22.95 -13.67 -8.02
N GLN A 24 22.26 -13.96 -9.12
CA GLN A 24 22.31 -13.12 -10.32
C GLN A 24 21.72 -11.77 -9.89
N GLY A 25 22.59 -10.78 -9.71
CA GLY A 25 22.20 -9.41 -9.35
C GLY A 25 21.53 -8.71 -10.51
N GLY A 26 20.26 -9.09 -10.78
CA GLY A 26 19.38 -8.29 -11.60
C GLY A 26 18.98 -7.03 -10.82
N SER A 27 19.12 -5.84 -11.42
CA SER A 27 18.52 -4.63 -10.85
C SER A 27 17.00 -4.73 -10.90
N ALA A 28 16.31 -4.13 -9.92
CA ALA A 28 14.85 -3.99 -9.97
C ALA A 28 14.42 -3.33 -11.29
N PRO A 29 13.30 -3.75 -11.89
CA PRO A 29 12.81 -3.15 -13.13
C PRO A 29 12.37 -1.68 -12.93
N GLY A 30 11.87 -1.32 -11.76
CA GLY A 30 11.54 0.04 -11.37
C GLY A 30 12.75 0.80 -10.81
N ALA A 31 12.80 2.11 -11.03
CA ALA A 31 13.78 3.01 -10.44
C ALA A 31 13.15 4.38 -10.15
N PRO A 32 13.68 5.16 -9.17
CA PRO A 32 13.21 6.51 -8.85
C PRO A 32 13.66 7.53 -9.92
N ASP A 33 13.31 7.25 -11.17
CA ASP A 33 13.68 8.02 -12.35
C ASP A 33 12.41 8.51 -13.07
N LYS A 34 12.03 9.76 -12.82
CA LYS A 34 10.83 10.40 -13.39
C LYS A 34 10.87 10.44 -14.93
N SER A 35 12.06 10.37 -15.57
CA SER A 35 12.19 10.34 -17.03
C SER A 35 11.64 9.08 -17.69
N ARG A 36 11.41 8.02 -16.92
CA ARG A 36 10.82 6.76 -17.38
C ARG A 36 9.27 6.79 -17.43
N VAL A 37 8.66 7.84 -16.88
CA VAL A 37 7.21 8.02 -16.94
C VAL A 37 6.83 8.48 -18.34
N THR A 38 5.88 7.81 -18.96
CA THR A 38 5.34 8.22 -20.27
C THR A 38 3.91 8.75 -20.10
N ALA A 39 3.49 9.65 -20.99
CA ALA A 39 2.12 10.15 -20.96
C ALA A 39 1.12 9.04 -21.26
N GLY A 40 -0.02 9.03 -20.57
CA GLY A 40 -1.09 8.07 -20.83
C GLY A 40 -2.04 7.87 -19.66
N THR A 41 -2.89 6.86 -19.84
CA THR A 41 -3.81 6.35 -18.82
C THR A 41 -3.23 5.04 -18.26
N TYR A 42 -3.20 4.95 -16.96
CA TYR A 42 -2.73 3.80 -16.22
C TYR A 42 -3.87 3.28 -15.34
N ALA A 43 -3.99 1.98 -15.21
CA ALA A 43 -4.91 1.34 -14.27
C ALA A 43 -4.17 1.00 -12.96
N ALA A 44 -4.81 1.20 -11.83
CA ALA A 44 -4.28 0.70 -10.56
C ALA A 44 -4.10 -0.83 -10.64
N ASP A 45 -2.96 -1.32 -10.17
CA ASP A 45 -2.73 -2.75 -9.98
C ASP A 45 -3.33 -3.18 -8.64
N PRO A 46 -4.46 -3.93 -8.63
CA PRO A 46 -5.14 -4.27 -7.39
C PRO A 46 -4.31 -5.16 -6.47
N GLY A 47 -3.36 -5.90 -7.02
CA GLY A 47 -2.49 -6.80 -6.26
C GLY A 47 -1.38 -6.08 -5.50
N HIS A 48 -1.04 -4.84 -5.92
CA HIS A 48 0.08 -4.07 -5.36
C HIS A 48 -0.32 -2.65 -4.94
N THR A 49 -1.63 -2.32 -4.96
CA THR A 49 -2.14 -1.03 -4.48
C THR A 49 -2.97 -1.23 -3.23
N MET A 50 -2.60 -0.52 -2.16
CA MET A 50 -3.25 -0.65 -0.87
C MET A 50 -3.26 0.66 -0.10
N VAL A 51 -4.22 0.78 0.82
CA VAL A 51 -4.30 1.84 1.81
C VAL A 51 -4.10 1.23 3.19
N VAL A 52 -2.99 1.54 3.82
CA VAL A 52 -2.70 1.20 5.21
C VAL A 52 -3.31 2.29 6.09
N TRP A 53 -3.99 1.92 7.15
CA TRP A 53 -4.54 2.86 8.12
C TRP A 53 -4.04 2.54 9.52
N GLU A 54 -3.82 3.57 10.31
CA GLU A 54 -3.36 3.45 11.67
C GLU A 54 -4.15 4.35 12.63
N VAL A 55 -4.46 3.83 13.81
CA VAL A 55 -5.11 4.54 14.90
C VAL A 55 -4.35 4.34 16.21
N ASP A 56 -4.42 5.32 17.11
CA ASP A 56 -4.02 5.11 18.51
C ASP A 56 -5.11 4.33 19.24
N HIS A 57 -4.71 3.28 19.95
CA HIS A 57 -5.61 2.42 20.71
C HIS A 57 -5.35 2.55 22.21
N LEU A 58 -6.19 3.29 22.91
CA LEU A 58 -6.18 3.49 24.36
C LEU A 58 -4.91 4.17 24.91
N GLY A 59 -4.11 4.81 24.04
CA GLY A 59 -2.81 5.37 24.43
C GLY A 59 -1.73 4.33 24.75
N PHE A 60 -2.00 3.04 24.46
CA PHE A 60 -1.05 1.97 24.75
C PHE A 60 -0.25 1.55 23.51
N SER A 61 -0.88 1.57 22.34
CA SER A 61 -0.24 1.14 21.10
C SER A 61 -0.96 1.71 19.88
N LYS A 62 -0.27 1.76 18.77
CA LYS A 62 -0.88 1.92 17.47
C LYS A 62 -1.53 0.61 17.03
N TYR A 63 -2.62 0.70 16.26
CA TYR A 63 -3.24 -0.44 15.62
C TYR A 63 -3.43 -0.16 14.14
N THR A 64 -3.00 -1.11 13.31
CA THR A 64 -2.93 -0.98 11.86
C THR A 64 -3.84 -1.97 11.18
N GLY A 65 -4.45 -1.55 10.08
CA GLY A 65 -5.16 -2.43 9.14
C GLY A 65 -4.96 -1.94 7.70
N ILE A 66 -5.50 -2.69 6.75
CA ILE A 66 -5.27 -2.49 5.32
C ILE A 66 -6.59 -2.59 4.57
N PHE A 67 -6.79 -1.70 3.58
CA PHE A 67 -7.73 -1.88 2.49
C PHE A 67 -6.94 -2.24 1.23
N GLY A 68 -7.18 -3.41 0.67
CA GLY A 68 -6.56 -3.89 -0.57
C GLY A 68 -7.52 -3.85 -1.76
N ASP A 69 -7.11 -4.50 -2.85
CA ASP A 69 -7.90 -4.64 -4.09
C ASP A 69 -8.34 -3.29 -4.68
N VAL A 70 -7.54 -2.22 -4.49
CA VAL A 70 -7.84 -0.87 -5.02
C VAL A 70 -7.83 -0.90 -6.53
N THR A 71 -8.85 -0.32 -7.14
CA THR A 71 -9.01 -0.21 -8.60
C THR A 71 -9.18 1.25 -9.02
N GLY A 72 -9.04 1.53 -10.31
CA GLY A 72 -9.22 2.87 -10.84
C GLY A 72 -8.14 3.29 -11.80
N THR A 73 -8.01 4.60 -12.03
CA THR A 73 -7.15 5.14 -13.07
C THR A 73 -6.31 6.32 -12.60
N LEU A 74 -5.12 6.41 -13.15
CA LEU A 74 -4.26 7.59 -13.16
C LEU A 74 -4.10 8.04 -14.62
N VAL A 75 -4.40 9.30 -14.90
CA VAL A 75 -4.01 9.95 -16.15
C VAL A 75 -2.86 10.89 -15.86
N ILE A 76 -1.73 10.70 -16.51
CA ILE A 76 -0.53 11.50 -16.27
C ILE A 76 0.14 11.89 -17.59
N ASP A 77 0.66 13.11 -17.61
CA ASP A 77 1.55 13.60 -18.65
C ASP A 77 2.79 14.23 -17.97
N PRO A 78 3.98 13.66 -18.12
CA PRO A 78 5.20 14.20 -17.51
C PRO A 78 5.56 15.61 -18.03
N ALA A 79 5.04 16.02 -19.18
CA ALA A 79 5.20 17.40 -19.65
C ALA A 79 4.29 18.40 -18.92
N ASN A 80 3.21 17.91 -18.29
CA ASN A 80 2.27 18.72 -17.50
C ASN A 80 1.77 17.92 -16.28
N PRO A 81 2.61 17.59 -15.32
CA PRO A 81 2.24 16.73 -14.20
C PRO A 81 1.17 17.33 -13.28
N ALA A 82 1.04 18.67 -13.25
CA ALA A 82 -0.03 19.34 -12.50
C ALA A 82 -1.45 19.07 -13.08
N ALA A 83 -1.56 18.58 -14.32
CA ALA A 83 -2.81 18.17 -14.93
C ALA A 83 -3.17 16.69 -14.65
N ALA A 84 -2.37 15.98 -13.87
CA ALA A 84 -2.63 14.57 -13.54
C ALA A 84 -4.00 14.41 -12.84
N LYS A 85 -4.64 13.26 -13.11
CA LYS A 85 -5.95 12.94 -12.54
C LYS A 85 -5.93 11.53 -11.98
N VAL A 86 -6.45 11.39 -10.77
CA VAL A 86 -6.64 10.11 -10.08
C VAL A 86 -8.12 9.92 -9.81
N ASP A 87 -8.64 8.76 -10.17
CA ASP A 87 -9.99 8.31 -9.83
C ASP A 87 -9.88 6.85 -9.40
N VAL A 88 -9.98 6.58 -8.09
CA VAL A 88 -9.78 5.25 -7.53
C VAL A 88 -10.94 4.85 -6.62
N THR A 89 -11.21 3.56 -6.61
CA THR A 89 -12.21 2.90 -5.76
C THR A 89 -11.52 1.93 -4.83
N ILE A 90 -11.84 2.03 -3.54
CA ILE A 90 -11.27 1.23 -2.45
C ILE A 90 -12.38 0.35 -1.88
N PRO A 91 -12.35 -0.98 -2.10
CA PRO A 91 -13.38 -1.89 -1.60
C PRO A 91 -13.30 -2.00 -0.07
N VAL A 92 -14.18 -1.28 0.65
CA VAL A 92 -14.18 -1.27 2.13
C VAL A 92 -14.46 -2.67 2.71
N ALA A 93 -15.23 -3.49 2.00
CA ALA A 93 -15.47 -4.88 2.38
C ALA A 93 -14.20 -5.77 2.38
N LYS A 94 -13.11 -5.30 1.78
CA LYS A 94 -11.81 -5.99 1.74
C LYS A 94 -10.87 -5.58 2.87
N VAL A 95 -11.37 -4.84 3.87
CA VAL A 95 -10.57 -4.49 5.04
C VAL A 95 -9.99 -5.73 5.72
N THR A 96 -8.71 -5.65 6.07
CA THR A 96 -7.99 -6.73 6.76
C THR A 96 -7.23 -6.16 7.94
N THR A 97 -7.24 -6.89 9.05
CA THR A 97 -6.43 -6.60 10.24
C THR A 97 -5.75 -7.88 10.74
N ALA A 98 -4.75 -7.75 11.59
CA ALA A 98 -4.08 -8.90 12.22
C ALA A 98 -5.03 -9.75 13.10
N SER A 99 -6.16 -9.18 13.54
CA SER A 99 -7.19 -9.88 14.33
C SER A 99 -8.41 -10.19 13.48
N ALA A 100 -8.69 -11.46 13.21
CA ALA A 100 -9.92 -11.88 12.53
C ALA A 100 -11.19 -11.40 13.27
N GLY A 101 -11.15 -11.32 14.59
CA GLY A 101 -12.24 -10.80 15.42
C GLY A 101 -12.49 -9.33 15.17
N LEU A 102 -11.43 -8.52 15.04
CA LEU A 102 -11.58 -7.10 14.72
C LEU A 102 -12.04 -6.91 13.26
N THR A 103 -11.47 -7.64 12.31
CA THR A 103 -11.93 -7.59 10.91
C THR A 103 -13.44 -7.88 10.83
N SER A 104 -13.91 -8.91 11.52
CA SER A 104 -15.34 -9.23 11.61
C SER A 104 -16.14 -8.11 12.28
N HIS A 105 -15.57 -7.45 13.31
CA HIS A 105 -16.26 -6.34 13.99
C HIS A 105 -16.41 -5.11 13.09
N LEU A 106 -15.38 -4.78 12.31
CA LEU A 106 -15.43 -3.66 11.36
C LEU A 106 -16.56 -3.82 10.33
N LEU A 107 -16.86 -5.06 9.94
CA LEU A 107 -17.87 -5.43 8.94
C LEU A 107 -19.18 -5.97 9.55
N ARG A 108 -19.36 -5.87 10.86
CA ARG A 108 -20.56 -6.39 11.52
C ARG A 108 -21.74 -5.46 11.33
N ALA A 109 -22.93 -6.04 11.03
CA ALA A 109 -24.18 -5.32 11.04
C ALA A 109 -24.46 -4.70 12.43
N GLY A 110 -25.19 -3.60 12.44
CA GLY A 110 -25.67 -3.01 13.68
C GLY A 110 -26.59 -3.98 14.44
N LYS A 111 -26.53 -3.91 15.77
CA LYS A 111 -27.36 -4.74 16.63
C LYS A 111 -28.84 -4.38 16.46
N ASP A 112 -29.70 -5.38 16.37
CA ASP A 112 -31.17 -5.25 16.29
C ASP A 112 -31.64 -4.32 15.14
N GLY A 113 -30.89 -4.31 14.00
CA GLY A 113 -31.17 -3.44 12.84
C GLY A 113 -30.76 -1.98 13.04
N GLY A 114 -30.06 -1.66 14.12
CA GLY A 114 -29.50 -0.34 14.37
C GLY A 114 -28.28 -0.01 13.51
N LYS A 115 -27.71 1.16 13.72
CA LYS A 115 -26.49 1.62 13.05
C LYS A 115 -25.31 0.68 13.39
N ALA A 116 -24.50 0.34 12.38
CA ALA A 116 -23.27 -0.40 12.58
C ALA A 116 -22.26 0.42 13.40
N ASP A 117 -21.41 -0.26 14.16
CA ASP A 117 -20.32 0.37 14.93
C ASP A 117 -19.30 1.04 14.00
N PHE A 118 -19.03 0.40 12.85
CA PHE A 118 -18.08 0.85 11.83
C PHE A 118 -18.75 0.83 10.44
N PHE A 119 -18.26 -0.01 9.53
CA PHE A 119 -18.69 -0.02 8.14
C PHE A 119 -19.97 -0.85 7.87
N GLY A 120 -20.27 -1.83 8.74
CA GLY A 120 -21.43 -2.71 8.55
C GLY A 120 -21.19 -3.88 7.60
N ALA A 121 -22.20 -4.75 7.46
CA ALA A 121 -22.07 -6.02 6.74
C ALA A 121 -21.94 -5.87 5.21
N ASN A 122 -22.45 -4.77 4.66
CA ASN A 122 -22.42 -4.48 3.23
C ASN A 122 -21.98 -3.03 3.02
N PRO A 123 -20.73 -2.68 3.32
CA PRO A 123 -20.24 -1.33 3.16
C PRO A 123 -20.20 -0.94 1.69
N ALA A 124 -20.55 0.30 1.39
CA ALA A 124 -20.25 0.89 0.09
C ALA A 124 -18.73 1.05 -0.05
N ASP A 125 -18.24 0.90 -1.27
CA ASP A 125 -16.83 1.18 -1.57
C ASP A 125 -16.51 2.65 -1.28
N ALA A 126 -15.29 2.90 -0.80
CA ALA A 126 -14.78 4.26 -0.73
C ALA A 126 -14.25 4.69 -2.11
N LYS A 127 -14.27 5.99 -2.36
CA LYS A 127 -13.83 6.55 -3.63
C LYS A 127 -13.01 7.82 -3.39
N PHE A 128 -11.87 7.95 -4.08
CA PHE A 128 -11.10 9.18 -4.12
C PHE A 128 -11.01 9.69 -5.56
N VAL A 129 -11.41 10.96 -5.77
CA VAL A 129 -11.31 11.63 -7.07
C VAL A 129 -10.54 12.93 -6.89
N SER A 130 -9.38 13.03 -7.54
CA SER A 130 -8.55 14.23 -7.46
C SER A 130 -9.23 15.44 -8.09
N THR A 131 -9.03 16.60 -7.48
CA THR A 131 -9.54 17.90 -7.96
C THR A 131 -8.42 18.86 -8.34
N SER A 132 -7.25 18.72 -7.72
CA SER A 132 -6.06 19.51 -8.05
C SER A 132 -4.78 18.75 -7.68
N VAL A 133 -3.71 19.05 -8.42
CA VAL A 133 -2.34 18.61 -8.14
C VAL A 133 -1.45 19.85 -8.10
N VAL A 134 -0.72 20.01 -7.02
CA VAL A 134 0.26 21.09 -6.84
C VAL A 134 1.61 20.45 -6.59
N LEU A 135 2.59 20.79 -7.42
CA LEU A 135 3.96 20.28 -7.25
C LEU A 135 4.69 21.12 -6.19
N ASP A 136 5.42 20.44 -5.31
CA ASP A 136 6.23 21.03 -4.25
C ASP A 136 7.62 20.39 -4.26
N GLY A 137 8.53 20.91 -5.05
CA GLY A 137 9.84 20.31 -5.28
C GLY A 137 9.74 18.93 -5.95
N ASP A 138 10.19 17.89 -5.24
CA ASP A 138 10.11 16.49 -5.71
C ASP A 138 8.81 15.78 -5.32
N GLU A 139 8.01 16.40 -4.48
CA GLU A 139 6.73 15.92 -3.97
C GLU A 139 5.55 16.56 -4.71
N ALA A 140 4.34 16.09 -4.44
CA ALA A 140 3.11 16.68 -4.90
C ALA A 140 2.03 16.67 -3.83
N LYS A 141 1.25 17.75 -3.74
CA LYS A 141 0.02 17.78 -2.96
C LYS A 141 -1.15 17.49 -3.88
N VAL A 142 -1.81 16.36 -3.66
CA VAL A 142 -2.97 15.93 -4.44
C VAL A 142 -4.23 16.14 -3.60
N THR A 143 -5.00 17.17 -3.91
CA THR A 143 -6.30 17.38 -3.27
C THR A 143 -7.38 16.68 -4.08
N GLY A 144 -8.32 16.03 -3.37
CA GLY A 144 -9.42 15.32 -3.98
C GLY A 144 -10.60 15.16 -3.03
N ASN A 145 -11.70 14.65 -3.57
CA ASN A 145 -12.88 14.30 -2.82
C ASN A 145 -12.81 12.82 -2.41
N LEU A 146 -12.69 12.57 -1.11
CA LEU A 146 -12.82 11.24 -0.53
C LEU A 146 -14.28 11.01 -0.14
N THR A 147 -14.90 9.99 -0.72
CA THR A 147 -16.19 9.47 -0.28
C THR A 147 -15.95 8.20 0.53
N LEU A 148 -16.35 8.19 1.78
CA LEU A 148 -16.25 7.03 2.69
C LEU A 148 -17.54 6.94 3.51
N ASN A 149 -18.08 5.74 3.66
CA ASN A 149 -19.32 5.51 4.42
C ASN A 149 -20.49 6.42 3.99
N GLY A 150 -20.56 6.74 2.69
CA GLY A 150 -21.58 7.61 2.09
C GLY A 150 -21.37 9.11 2.31
N VAL A 151 -20.29 9.52 2.98
CA VAL A 151 -19.97 10.93 3.25
C VAL A 151 -18.77 11.35 2.41
N THR A 152 -18.89 12.50 1.72
CA THR A 152 -17.79 13.06 0.91
C THR A 152 -17.15 14.25 1.61
N ARG A 153 -15.82 14.27 1.66
CA ARG A 153 -15.01 15.36 2.22
C ARG A 153 -13.79 15.62 1.32
N PRO A 154 -13.33 16.86 1.23
CA PRO A 154 -12.04 17.15 0.62
C PRO A 154 -10.91 16.61 1.51
N VAL A 155 -9.94 15.94 0.88
CA VAL A 155 -8.72 15.44 1.53
C VAL A 155 -7.53 15.81 0.64
N THR A 156 -6.42 16.19 1.25
CA THR A 156 -5.16 16.42 0.55
C THR A 156 -4.17 15.35 0.95
N LEU A 157 -3.58 14.72 -0.05
CA LEU A 157 -2.52 13.73 0.09
C LEU A 157 -1.18 14.40 -0.18
N ASP A 158 -0.19 14.13 0.65
CA ASP A 158 1.21 14.38 0.36
C ASP A 158 1.74 13.16 -0.41
N VAL A 159 2.24 13.36 -1.63
CA VAL A 159 2.53 12.28 -2.59
C VAL A 159 3.96 12.33 -3.05
N ASP A 160 4.65 11.19 -2.91
CA ASP A 160 6.00 10.93 -3.37
C ASP A 160 6.01 10.00 -4.58
N PHE A 161 6.90 10.29 -5.53
CA PHE A 161 7.18 9.39 -6.64
C PHE A 161 8.14 8.30 -6.19
N HIS A 162 7.69 7.06 -6.16
CA HIS A 162 8.50 5.91 -5.76
C HIS A 162 9.37 5.39 -6.91
N GLY A 163 8.80 5.26 -8.11
CA GLY A 163 9.56 4.79 -9.26
C GLY A 163 8.75 4.47 -10.50
N ALA A 164 9.46 4.28 -11.62
CA ALA A 164 8.87 3.86 -12.87
C ALA A 164 9.76 2.84 -13.60
N GLY A 165 9.16 2.02 -14.44
CA GLY A 165 9.85 1.04 -15.26
C GLY A 165 8.90 0.10 -16.00
N VAL A 166 9.47 -0.94 -16.63
CA VAL A 166 8.68 -1.99 -17.28
C VAL A 166 8.67 -3.22 -16.37
N GLY A 167 7.50 -3.55 -15.85
CA GLY A 167 7.30 -4.67 -14.93
C GLY A 167 7.59 -6.04 -15.56
N MET A 168 7.59 -7.08 -14.73
CA MET A 168 7.80 -8.48 -15.19
C MET A 168 6.76 -8.94 -16.21
N ASN A 169 5.55 -8.37 -16.15
CA ASN A 169 4.45 -8.57 -17.09
C ASN A 169 4.58 -7.76 -18.39
N LYS A 170 5.70 -7.03 -18.56
CA LYS A 170 6.03 -6.16 -19.70
C LYS A 170 5.16 -4.92 -19.85
N LYS A 171 4.43 -4.54 -18.81
CA LYS A 171 3.70 -3.27 -18.77
C LYS A 171 4.57 -2.16 -18.20
N GLU A 172 4.43 -0.95 -18.75
CA GLU A 172 4.95 0.25 -18.12
C GLU A 172 4.22 0.47 -16.80
N THR A 173 4.96 0.61 -15.72
CA THR A 173 4.41 0.73 -14.36
C THR A 173 5.00 1.97 -13.69
N VAL A 174 4.16 2.71 -13.00
CA VAL A 174 4.55 3.85 -12.16
C VAL A 174 4.09 3.59 -10.73
N GLY A 175 4.94 3.92 -9.76
CA GLY A 175 4.66 3.74 -8.34
C GLY A 175 4.71 5.06 -7.59
N PHE A 176 3.82 5.19 -6.60
CA PHE A 176 3.73 6.35 -5.69
C PHE A 176 3.51 5.88 -4.27
N GLU A 177 4.00 6.67 -3.33
CA GLU A 177 3.64 6.62 -1.93
C GLU A 177 2.86 7.89 -1.59
N ALA A 178 1.87 7.80 -0.73
CA ALA A 178 1.14 8.98 -0.31
C ALA A 178 0.70 8.87 1.15
N GLU A 179 0.66 10.01 1.84
CA GLU A 179 0.30 10.08 3.24
C GLU A 179 -0.76 11.15 3.48
N THR A 180 -1.59 10.93 4.48
CA THR A 180 -2.50 11.93 5.03
C THR A 180 -3.06 11.50 6.37
N THR A 181 -3.65 12.44 7.10
CA THR A 181 -4.45 12.15 8.30
C THR A 181 -5.87 12.63 8.09
N ILE A 182 -6.84 11.77 8.35
CA ILE A 182 -8.27 12.12 8.34
C ILE A 182 -8.88 11.97 9.73
N LYS A 183 -10.03 12.59 9.96
CA LYS A 183 -10.88 12.30 11.12
C LYS A 183 -11.95 11.30 10.69
N ARG A 184 -11.98 10.13 11.30
CA ARG A 184 -12.98 9.10 10.95
C ARG A 184 -14.41 9.52 11.34
N SER A 185 -14.56 10.40 12.34
CA SER A 185 -15.85 10.98 12.71
C SER A 185 -16.46 11.84 11.60
N ASP A 186 -15.64 12.51 10.76
CA ASP A 186 -16.10 13.29 9.60
C ASP A 186 -16.80 12.42 8.54
N PHE A 187 -16.56 11.10 8.59
CA PHE A 187 -17.19 10.08 7.74
C PHE A 187 -18.20 9.21 8.51
N GLY A 188 -18.63 9.66 9.69
CA GLY A 188 -19.64 9.00 10.49
C GLY A 188 -19.17 7.73 11.22
N VAL A 189 -17.86 7.46 11.27
CA VAL A 189 -17.27 6.33 11.99
C VAL A 189 -16.75 6.83 13.34
N SER A 190 -17.57 6.78 14.39
CA SER A 190 -17.28 7.40 15.70
C SER A 190 -17.20 6.41 16.86
N MET A 191 -17.40 5.12 16.63
CA MET A 191 -17.35 4.12 17.70
C MET A 191 -16.02 4.14 18.43
N GLY A 192 -16.07 4.17 19.76
CA GLY A 192 -14.90 4.11 20.64
C GLY A 192 -14.10 5.41 20.79
N ILE A 193 -14.50 6.55 20.19
CA ILE A 193 -13.88 7.84 20.44
C ILE A 193 -14.23 8.30 21.89
N PRO A 194 -13.25 8.81 22.67
CA PRO A 194 -11.85 9.10 22.32
C PRO A 194 -10.86 7.97 22.62
N TYR A 195 -11.30 6.81 23.11
CA TYR A 195 -10.43 5.71 23.51
C TYR A 195 -9.65 5.10 22.33
N VAL A 196 -10.27 5.09 21.17
CA VAL A 196 -9.59 4.87 19.90
C VAL A 196 -9.61 6.20 19.16
N SER A 197 -8.45 6.65 18.70
CA SER A 197 -8.29 7.99 18.12
C SER A 197 -9.31 8.28 17.02
N ASP A 198 -9.74 9.53 16.96
CA ASP A 198 -10.52 10.06 15.84
C ASP A 198 -9.63 10.26 14.61
N ALA A 199 -8.41 10.72 14.83
CA ALA A 199 -7.39 10.81 13.79
C ALA A 199 -7.00 9.41 13.33
N VAL A 200 -7.01 9.22 12.00
CA VAL A 200 -6.54 8.02 11.31
C VAL A 200 -5.43 8.45 10.37
N GLU A 201 -4.24 7.95 10.60
CA GLU A 201 -3.11 8.13 9.69
C GLU A 201 -3.29 7.14 8.53
N LEU A 202 -3.14 7.62 7.30
CA LEU A 202 -3.24 6.82 6.09
C LEU A 202 -1.90 6.85 5.37
N GLU A 203 -1.40 5.67 5.02
CA GLU A 203 -0.25 5.46 4.15
C GLU A 203 -0.72 4.66 2.93
N ILE A 204 -0.47 5.18 1.75
CA ILE A 204 -0.97 4.62 0.50
C ILE A 204 0.24 4.18 -0.34
N HIS A 205 0.27 2.90 -0.70
CA HIS A 205 1.21 2.37 -1.66
C HIS A 205 0.46 2.08 -2.95
N ALA A 206 0.81 2.79 -4.02
CA ALA A 206 0.07 2.73 -5.26
C ALA A 206 0.96 2.37 -6.45
N ALA A 207 0.62 1.29 -7.13
CA ALA A 207 1.20 0.90 -8.40
C ALA A 207 0.15 1.03 -9.51
N PHE A 208 0.52 1.68 -10.62
CA PHE A 208 -0.35 1.85 -11.77
C PHE A 208 0.33 1.32 -13.03
N GLU A 209 -0.39 0.51 -13.80
CA GLU A 209 0.07 -0.10 -15.04
C GLU A 209 -0.58 0.58 -16.24
N LYS A 210 0.22 0.91 -17.24
CA LYS A 210 -0.25 1.55 -18.47
C LYS A 210 -1.23 0.67 -19.23
N GLN A 211 -2.33 1.27 -19.67
CA GLN A 211 -3.37 0.62 -20.47
C GLN A 211 -3.04 0.61 -21.97
#